data_ed704bcc0e0c5ae4658de753dfb6e744
#
_entry.id   ed704bcc0e0c5ae4658de753dfb6e744
#
_cell.length_a   1.000
_cell.length_b   1.000
_cell.length_c   1.000
_cell.angle_alpha   90.00
_cell.angle_beta   90.00
_cell.angle_gamma   90.00
#
_symmetry.space_group_name_H-M   'P 1'
#
loop_
_entity.id
_entity.type
_entity.pdbx_description
1 polymer ?
#
loop_
_entity_poly.entity_id
_entity_poly.type
_entity_poly.pdbx_seq_one_letter_code
_entity_poly.pdbx_strand_id
1 'polypeptide(L)'
;CLYLGEVNREEPWKLISLPMLLTEPEYDWEKVRYAVNEGPAVVKHDGRIMVFFSASGTGPEYCVGVISAKEGSDLLKRDSWTKQNTPVLTSEDLHEEFGPGHNSFTKDKDGNDIFVYHARSLECFEGRCGYSENDPLHDPCRHARVRRIVWE
;
A
#
# COMPACT_ATOMS: atom_id res chain seq x y z
N CYS A 1 -0.93 -12.07 0.19
CA CYS A 1 0.38 -12.10 0.87
C CYS A 1 1.43 -11.41 0.00
N LEU A 2 2.46 -10.85 0.62
CA LEU A 2 3.62 -10.29 -0.07
C LEU A 2 4.86 -11.16 0.18
N TYR A 3 5.67 -11.27 -0.85
CA TYR A 3 6.94 -11.99 -0.79
C TYR A 3 8.08 -11.08 -1.21
N LEU A 4 9.24 -11.31 -0.66
CA LEU A 4 10.49 -10.63 -1.01
C LEU A 4 11.50 -11.65 -1.52
N GLY A 5 12.15 -11.34 -2.63
CA GLY A 5 13.21 -12.17 -3.21
C GLY A 5 14.30 -11.30 -3.81
N GLU A 6 15.52 -11.81 -3.82
CA GLU A 6 16.63 -11.19 -4.49
C GLU A 6 16.63 -11.54 -5.98
N VAL A 7 16.85 -10.54 -6.85
CA VAL A 7 16.94 -10.71 -8.28
C VAL A 7 18.39 -10.63 -8.75
N ASN A 8 18.71 -11.32 -9.83
CA ASN A 8 19.98 -11.16 -10.50
C ASN A 8 20.09 -9.74 -11.10
N ARG A 9 21.19 -9.04 -10.86
CA ARG A 9 21.39 -7.65 -11.34
C ARG A 9 21.51 -7.53 -12.85
N GLU A 10 22.11 -8.55 -13.48
CA GLU A 10 22.30 -8.58 -14.95
C GLU A 10 21.05 -9.15 -15.65
N GLU A 11 20.31 -10.02 -14.98
CA GLU A 11 19.09 -10.67 -15.48
C GLU A 11 17.95 -10.49 -14.48
N PRO A 12 17.36 -9.28 -14.32
CA PRO A 12 16.43 -8.94 -13.24
C PRO A 12 15.09 -9.71 -13.28
N TRP A 13 14.86 -10.48 -14.34
CA TRP A 13 13.75 -11.43 -14.42
C TRP A 13 14.04 -12.79 -13.73
N LYS A 14 15.25 -12.98 -13.21
CA LYS A 14 15.65 -14.21 -12.50
C LYS A 14 15.81 -13.93 -11.01
N LEU A 15 15.13 -14.70 -10.17
CA LEU A 15 15.39 -14.74 -8.74
C LEU A 15 16.67 -15.54 -8.48
N ILE A 16 17.50 -15.06 -7.56
CA ILE A 16 18.71 -15.72 -7.05
C ILE A 16 18.57 -16.15 -5.59
N SER A 17 17.44 -15.83 -4.95
CA SER A 17 17.05 -16.36 -3.65
C SER A 17 15.70 -17.05 -3.71
N LEU A 18 15.39 -17.88 -2.72
CA LEU A 18 14.01 -18.32 -2.49
C LEU A 18 13.19 -17.11 -2.01
N PRO A 19 11.96 -16.95 -2.51
CA PRO A 19 11.06 -15.91 -2.00
C PRO A 19 10.77 -16.14 -0.52
N MET A 20 11.00 -15.11 0.30
CA MET A 20 10.64 -15.08 1.72
C MET A 20 9.23 -14.48 1.84
N LEU A 21 8.36 -15.08 2.66
CA LEU A 21 7.08 -14.47 3.04
C LEU A 21 7.37 -13.20 3.86
N LEU A 22 7.11 -12.03 3.26
CA LEU A 22 7.31 -10.73 3.90
C LEU A 22 6.17 -10.40 4.86
N THR A 23 4.93 -10.50 4.37
CA THR A 23 3.73 -10.27 5.18
C THR A 23 2.50 -10.98 4.61
N GLU A 24 1.62 -11.37 5.50
CA GLU A 24 0.29 -11.90 5.19
C GLU A 24 -0.76 -11.17 6.05
N PRO A 25 -2.05 -11.25 5.74
CA PRO A 25 -3.10 -10.65 6.57
C PRO A 25 -3.10 -11.26 7.98
N GLU A 26 -2.72 -10.46 8.96
CA GLU A 26 -2.53 -10.86 10.36
C GLU A 26 -3.56 -10.18 11.26
N TYR A 27 -3.74 -8.88 11.10
CA TYR A 27 -4.65 -8.06 11.89
C TYR A 27 -6.07 -8.02 11.31
N ASP A 28 -7.05 -7.71 12.12
CA ASP A 28 -8.46 -7.68 11.71
C ASP A 28 -8.72 -6.65 10.61
N TRP A 29 -8.05 -5.50 10.66
CA TRP A 29 -8.15 -4.46 9.64
C TRP A 29 -7.62 -4.87 8.25
N GLU A 30 -6.88 -5.97 8.15
CA GLU A 30 -6.38 -6.53 6.89
C GLU A 30 -7.33 -7.57 6.26
N LYS A 31 -8.42 -7.88 6.95
CA LYS A 31 -9.31 -9.02 6.63
C LYS A 31 -10.76 -8.61 6.40
N VAL A 32 -11.05 -7.32 6.41
CA VAL A 32 -12.42 -6.83 6.20
C VAL A 32 -12.83 -7.17 4.77
N ARG A 33 -13.90 -7.92 4.63
CA ARG A 33 -14.44 -8.46 3.38
C ARG A 33 -13.52 -9.49 2.69
N TYR A 34 -12.23 -9.22 2.56
CA TYR A 34 -11.22 -10.14 2.01
C TYR A 34 -9.92 -10.03 2.80
N ALA A 35 -9.27 -11.16 3.06
CA ALA A 35 -7.96 -11.22 3.69
C ALA A 35 -6.86 -11.01 2.62
N VAL A 36 -6.44 -9.76 2.44
CA VAL A 36 -5.51 -9.35 1.38
C VAL A 36 -4.40 -8.47 1.92
N ASN A 37 -3.18 -8.71 1.45
CA ASN A 37 -2.09 -7.75 1.40
C ASN A 37 -1.58 -7.71 -0.05
N GLU A 38 -1.59 -6.53 -0.68
CA GLU A 38 -1.26 -6.35 -2.09
C GLU A 38 -0.64 -4.97 -2.38
N GLY A 39 -0.30 -4.69 -3.65
CA GLY A 39 0.14 -3.38 -4.13
C GLY A 39 1.33 -2.81 -3.38
N PRO A 40 2.45 -3.55 -3.17
CA PRO A 40 3.57 -3.06 -2.39
C PRO A 40 4.31 -1.92 -3.10
N ALA A 41 4.64 -0.87 -2.35
CA ALA A 41 5.52 0.20 -2.80
C ALA A 41 6.57 0.50 -1.73
N VAL A 42 7.80 0.71 -2.16
CA VAL A 42 8.94 0.87 -1.26
C VAL A 42 9.40 2.32 -1.23
N VAL A 43 9.66 2.82 -0.03
CA VAL A 43 10.33 4.09 0.19
C VAL A 43 11.41 3.93 1.26
N LYS A 44 12.49 4.72 1.13
CA LYS A 44 13.55 4.81 2.13
C LYS A 44 13.53 6.18 2.75
N HIS A 45 13.55 6.22 4.07
CA HIS A 45 13.65 7.45 4.83
C HIS A 45 14.33 7.19 6.17
N ASP A 46 15.20 8.09 6.60
CA ASP A 46 15.91 8.09 7.89
C ASP A 46 16.46 6.72 8.31
N GLY A 47 17.24 6.09 7.40
CA GLY A 47 17.88 4.79 7.65
C GLY A 47 16.91 3.60 7.76
N ARG A 48 15.67 3.76 7.32
CA ARG A 48 14.66 2.70 7.26
C ARG A 48 14.25 2.42 5.82
N ILE A 49 13.95 1.17 5.56
CA ILE A 49 13.30 0.70 4.34
C ILE A 49 11.85 0.36 4.73
N MET A 50 10.91 1.02 4.11
CA MET A 50 9.48 0.84 4.38
C MET A 50 8.77 0.31 3.14
N VAL A 51 7.97 -0.72 3.31
CA VAL A 51 7.08 -1.27 2.29
C VAL A 51 5.67 -0.95 2.70
N PHE A 52 5.04 -0.03 1.98
CA PHE A 52 3.62 0.26 2.12
C PHE A 52 2.84 -0.71 1.27
N PHE A 53 1.72 -1.17 1.76
CA PHE A 53 0.88 -2.15 1.06
C PHE A 53 -0.59 -1.87 1.33
N SER A 54 -1.44 -2.35 0.45
CA SER A 54 -2.89 -2.24 0.63
C SER A 54 -3.46 -3.50 1.23
N ALA A 55 -4.55 -3.34 1.97
CA ALA A 55 -5.19 -4.42 2.68
C ALA A 55 -6.72 -4.34 2.61
N SER A 56 -7.36 -5.46 2.91
CA SER A 56 -8.81 -5.67 2.92
C SER A 56 -9.45 -5.68 1.53
N GLY A 57 -10.77 -5.67 1.45
CA GLY A 57 -11.52 -5.54 0.20
C GLY A 57 -11.35 -4.16 -0.42
N THR A 58 -11.65 -4.02 -1.71
CA THR A 58 -11.48 -2.77 -2.47
C THR A 58 -12.62 -1.77 -2.30
N GLY A 59 -13.49 -1.97 -1.31
CA GLY A 59 -14.55 -1.04 -0.90
C GLY A 59 -14.02 0.07 0.00
N PRO A 60 -14.90 0.71 0.82
CA PRO A 60 -14.49 1.74 1.77
C PRO A 60 -13.53 1.24 2.87
N GLU A 61 -13.48 -0.06 3.08
CA GLU A 61 -12.56 -0.74 3.99
C GLU A 61 -11.12 -0.85 3.47
N TYR A 62 -10.88 -0.57 2.18
CA TYR A 62 -9.55 -0.59 1.60
C TYR A 62 -8.66 0.44 2.30
N CYS A 63 -7.46 0.03 2.67
CA CYS A 63 -6.58 0.83 3.51
C CYS A 63 -5.11 0.52 3.23
N VAL A 64 -4.24 1.33 3.77
CA VAL A 64 -2.79 1.20 3.61
C VAL A 64 -2.14 0.82 4.91
N GLY A 65 -1.32 -0.23 4.90
CA GLY A 65 -0.44 -0.63 5.98
C GLY A 65 1.03 -0.42 5.64
N VAL A 66 1.91 -0.62 6.63
CA VAL A 66 3.35 -0.53 6.46
C VAL A 66 4.08 -1.63 7.23
N ILE A 67 5.10 -2.18 6.59
CA ILE A 67 6.11 -3.02 7.23
C ILE A 67 7.48 -2.42 6.94
N SER A 68 8.38 -2.41 7.92
CA SER A 68 9.66 -1.73 7.78
C SER A 68 10.82 -2.52 8.36
N ALA A 69 12.00 -2.30 7.80
CA ALA A 69 13.27 -2.81 8.27
C ALA A 69 14.30 -1.69 8.40
N LYS A 70 15.32 -1.88 9.24
CA LYS A 70 16.46 -0.98 9.31
C LYS A 70 17.32 -1.14 8.06
N GLU A 71 17.77 -0.04 7.47
CA GLU A 71 18.73 -0.08 6.38
C GLU A 71 20.03 -0.77 6.80
N GLY A 72 20.53 -1.65 5.94
CA GLY A 72 21.72 -2.48 6.23
C GLY A 72 21.43 -3.78 7.00
N SER A 73 20.17 -4.04 7.41
CA SER A 73 19.79 -5.36 7.92
C SER A 73 19.68 -6.40 6.80
N ASP A 74 19.68 -7.69 7.18
CA ASP A 74 19.43 -8.78 6.23
C ASP A 74 17.94 -8.81 5.86
N LEU A 75 17.61 -8.25 4.70
CA LEU A 75 16.22 -8.10 4.24
C LEU A 75 15.54 -9.43 3.89
N LEU A 76 16.30 -10.51 3.68
CA LEU A 76 15.75 -11.83 3.42
C LEU A 76 15.42 -12.61 4.71
N LYS A 77 15.62 -12.00 5.88
CA LYS A 77 15.16 -12.53 7.15
C LYS A 77 13.86 -11.84 7.59
N ARG A 78 12.81 -12.64 7.84
CA ARG A 78 11.51 -12.12 8.30
C ARG A 78 11.65 -11.28 9.58
N ASP A 79 12.53 -11.68 10.51
CA ASP A 79 12.76 -11.01 11.80
C ASP A 79 13.42 -9.63 11.66
N SER A 80 13.96 -9.29 10.47
CA SER A 80 14.46 -7.93 10.20
C SER A 80 13.31 -6.92 9.99
N TRP A 81 12.09 -7.40 9.80
CA TRP A 81 10.93 -6.61 9.44
C TRP A 81 9.93 -6.51 10.59
N THR A 82 9.46 -5.30 10.83
CA THR A 82 8.40 -5.01 11.81
C THR A 82 7.20 -4.43 11.09
N LYS A 83 6.05 -5.10 11.24
CA LYS A 83 4.77 -4.65 10.70
C LYS A 83 4.07 -3.77 11.72
N GLN A 84 3.51 -2.65 11.27
CA GLN A 84 2.68 -1.81 12.11
C GLN A 84 1.32 -2.50 12.36
N ASN A 85 0.84 -2.45 13.59
CA ASN A 85 -0.40 -3.13 13.99
C ASN A 85 -1.68 -2.37 13.66
N THR A 86 -1.56 -1.12 13.21
CA THR A 86 -2.68 -0.28 12.72
C THR A 86 -2.40 0.18 11.29
N PRO A 87 -3.43 0.45 10.49
CA PRO A 87 -3.24 1.05 9.17
C PRO A 87 -2.67 2.47 9.29
N VAL A 88 -1.99 2.93 8.26
CA VAL A 88 -1.42 4.28 8.17
C VAL A 88 -2.27 5.23 7.36
N LEU A 89 -3.24 4.71 6.61
CA LEU A 89 -4.21 5.49 5.85
C LEU A 89 -5.49 4.68 5.66
N THR A 90 -6.61 5.25 6.06
CA THR A 90 -7.96 4.69 5.95
C THR A 90 -8.92 5.71 5.35
N SER A 91 -10.16 5.33 5.10
CA SER A 91 -11.23 6.28 4.73
C SER A 91 -11.51 7.32 5.83
N GLU A 92 -11.26 6.98 7.09
CA GLU A 92 -11.49 7.89 8.23
C GLU A 92 -10.48 9.05 8.28
N ASP A 93 -9.31 8.87 7.66
CA ASP A 93 -8.25 9.88 7.56
C ASP A 93 -8.46 10.86 6.40
N LEU A 94 -9.52 10.65 5.61
CA LEU A 94 -9.81 11.39 4.39
C LEU A 94 -11.12 12.15 4.52
N HIS A 95 -11.21 13.30 3.82
CA HIS A 95 -12.43 14.08 3.73
C HIS A 95 -13.17 13.74 2.43
N GLU A 96 -14.37 13.14 2.54
CA GLU A 96 -15.22 12.77 1.39
C GLU A 96 -14.54 11.87 0.35
N GLU A 97 -13.56 11.07 0.78
CA GLU A 97 -12.88 10.07 -0.03
C GLU A 97 -12.85 8.73 0.70
N PHE A 98 -12.94 7.64 -0.05
CA PHE A 98 -13.11 6.29 0.50
C PHE A 98 -12.19 5.27 -0.18
N GLY A 99 -11.74 4.31 0.61
CA GLY A 99 -10.95 3.16 0.15
C GLY A 99 -9.60 3.55 -0.43
N PRO A 100 -8.74 4.27 0.32
CA PRO A 100 -7.40 4.61 -0.16
C PRO A 100 -6.52 3.37 -0.28
N GLY A 101 -5.76 3.29 -1.38
CA GLY A 101 -4.80 2.21 -1.54
C GLY A 101 -4.08 2.18 -2.87
N HIS A 102 -3.41 1.06 -3.10
CA HIS A 102 -2.58 0.76 -4.29
C HIS A 102 -1.60 1.89 -4.59
N ASN A 103 -0.84 2.24 -3.57
CA ASN A 103 -0.02 3.44 -3.53
C ASN A 103 1.30 3.30 -4.28
N SER A 104 1.87 4.46 -4.59
CA SER A 104 3.24 4.63 -5.07
C SER A 104 3.85 5.90 -4.49
N PHE A 105 5.12 6.13 -4.76
CA PHE A 105 5.85 7.31 -4.29
C PHE A 105 6.50 8.05 -5.45
N THR A 106 6.55 9.38 -5.33
CA THR A 106 7.31 10.25 -6.21
C THR A 106 7.84 11.45 -5.42
N LYS A 107 8.51 12.37 -6.08
CA LYS A 107 8.95 13.63 -5.49
C LYS A 107 8.35 14.80 -6.24
N ASP A 108 8.05 15.87 -5.51
CA ASP A 108 7.68 17.13 -6.13
C ASP A 108 8.93 17.89 -6.66
N LYS A 109 8.71 19.03 -7.29
CA LYS A 109 9.79 19.88 -7.82
C LYS A 109 10.77 20.40 -6.75
N ASP A 110 10.35 20.41 -5.50
CA ASP A 110 11.14 20.88 -4.36
C ASP A 110 11.82 19.71 -3.60
N GLY A 111 11.67 18.47 -4.11
CA GLY A 111 12.27 17.25 -3.57
C GLY A 111 11.50 16.62 -2.42
N ASN A 112 10.30 17.09 -2.10
CA ASN A 112 9.47 16.49 -1.05
C ASN A 112 8.87 15.17 -1.51
N ASP A 113 8.76 14.22 -0.60
CA ASP A 113 8.13 12.93 -0.87
C ASP A 113 6.62 13.08 -1.02
N ILE A 114 6.10 12.55 -2.10
CA ILE A 114 4.68 12.55 -2.45
C ILE A 114 4.17 11.12 -2.44
N PHE A 115 3.10 10.91 -1.69
CA PHE A 115 2.32 9.69 -1.67
C PHE A 115 1.23 9.77 -2.74
N VAL A 116 1.22 8.84 -3.67
CA VAL A 116 0.23 8.71 -4.73
C VAL A 116 -0.60 7.48 -4.44
N TYR A 117 -1.92 7.62 -4.43
CA TYR A 117 -2.85 6.53 -4.14
C TYR A 117 -4.14 6.72 -4.94
N HIS A 118 -5.02 5.76 -4.97
CA HIS A 118 -6.38 5.97 -5.45
C HIS A 118 -7.37 6.01 -4.30
N ALA A 119 -8.47 6.73 -4.49
CA ALA A 119 -9.63 6.71 -3.63
C ALA A 119 -10.89 7.07 -4.42
N ARG A 120 -12.07 6.66 -3.93
CA ARG A 120 -13.37 7.03 -4.48
C ARG A 120 -13.85 8.32 -3.85
N SER A 121 -14.45 9.22 -4.64
CA SER A 121 -15.14 10.39 -4.11
C SER A 121 -16.48 10.01 -3.45
N LEU A 122 -16.98 10.88 -2.58
CA LEU A 122 -18.30 10.72 -1.96
C LEU A 122 -19.41 10.52 -3.00
N GLU A 123 -19.40 11.26 -4.11
CA GLU A 123 -20.39 11.11 -5.18
C GLU A 123 -20.43 9.71 -5.78
N CYS A 124 -19.24 9.12 -6.00
CA CYS A 124 -19.14 7.75 -6.46
C CYS A 124 -19.56 6.74 -5.38
N PHE A 125 -19.20 7.00 -4.14
CA PHE A 125 -19.58 6.14 -3.01
C PHE A 125 -21.11 6.12 -2.81
N GLU A 126 -21.79 7.23 -3.00
CA GLU A 126 -23.25 7.37 -2.92
C GLU A 126 -23.98 6.97 -4.22
N GLY A 127 -23.27 6.48 -5.23
CA GLY A 127 -23.87 6.06 -6.51
C GLY A 127 -24.36 7.22 -7.38
N ARG A 128 -23.94 8.46 -7.11
CA ARG A 128 -24.38 9.66 -7.85
C ARG A 128 -23.54 10.00 -9.08
N CYS A 129 -22.42 9.31 -9.27
CA CYS A 129 -21.50 9.57 -10.38
C CYS A 129 -21.91 8.94 -11.73
N GLY A 130 -23.03 8.20 -11.78
CA GLY A 130 -23.53 7.56 -12.99
C GLY A 130 -22.83 6.26 -13.40
N TYR A 131 -21.89 5.78 -12.61
CA TYR A 131 -21.22 4.49 -12.79
C TYR A 131 -21.84 3.41 -11.92
N SER A 132 -21.85 2.15 -12.43
CA SER A 132 -22.38 1.01 -11.69
C SER A 132 -21.42 0.58 -10.58
N GLU A 133 -21.94 0.35 -9.38
CA GLU A 133 -21.18 -0.20 -8.23
C GLU A 133 -20.92 -1.72 -8.33
N ASN A 134 -21.39 -2.39 -9.37
CA ASN A 134 -21.47 -3.84 -9.42
C ASN A 134 -20.13 -4.53 -9.71
N ASP A 135 -19.08 -3.80 -10.06
CA ASP A 135 -17.76 -4.38 -10.30
C ASP A 135 -16.66 -3.58 -9.58
N PRO A 136 -16.28 -4.00 -8.36
CA PRO A 136 -15.21 -3.33 -7.60
C PRO A 136 -13.82 -3.43 -8.24
N LEU A 137 -13.62 -4.32 -9.21
CA LEU A 137 -12.36 -4.44 -9.96
C LEU A 137 -12.33 -3.50 -11.15
N HIS A 138 -13.48 -3.20 -11.77
CA HIS A 138 -13.67 -2.23 -12.83
C HIS A 138 -14.35 -0.97 -12.31
N ASP A 139 -13.78 -0.36 -11.28
CA ASP A 139 -14.33 0.83 -10.66
C ASP A 139 -13.75 2.10 -11.30
N PRO A 140 -14.47 2.76 -12.22
CA PRO A 140 -14.01 3.98 -12.87
C PRO A 140 -13.93 5.17 -11.91
N CYS A 141 -14.45 5.02 -10.69
CA CYS A 141 -14.44 6.03 -9.65
C CYS A 141 -13.19 6.02 -8.77
N ARG A 142 -12.31 5.04 -8.92
CA ARG A 142 -11.03 5.01 -8.22
C ARG A 142 -10.03 5.94 -8.90
N HIS A 143 -10.11 7.22 -8.56
CA HIS A 143 -9.25 8.26 -9.13
C HIS A 143 -7.94 8.38 -8.37
N ALA A 144 -6.88 8.74 -9.09
CA ALA A 144 -5.59 9.05 -8.48
C ALA A 144 -5.67 10.28 -7.57
N ARG A 145 -5.03 10.18 -6.43
CA ARG A 145 -4.88 11.23 -5.41
C ARG A 145 -3.41 11.40 -5.08
N VAL A 146 -3.06 12.56 -4.60
CA VAL A 146 -1.71 12.87 -4.15
C VAL A 146 -1.75 13.60 -2.82
N ARG A 147 -0.82 13.29 -1.94
CA ARG A 147 -0.58 14.07 -0.72
C ARG A 147 0.91 14.09 -0.40
N ARG A 148 1.36 15.20 0.16
CA ARG A 148 2.74 15.30 0.65
C ARG A 148 2.90 14.42 1.89
N ILE A 149 4.00 13.70 1.96
CA ILE A 149 4.38 12.98 3.18
C ILE A 149 5.05 13.97 4.12
N VAL A 150 4.62 13.97 5.36
CA VAL A 150 5.31 14.62 6.48
C VAL A 150 5.87 13.48 7.33
N TRP A 151 7.19 13.37 7.32
CA TRP A 151 7.88 12.39 8.15
C TRP A 151 7.98 12.91 9.59
N GLU A 152 7.55 12.10 10.55
CA GLU A 152 7.67 12.37 11.99
C GLU A 152 8.93 11.70 12.56
#